data_7200995482b4e347314bb632ba9baf93
#
_entry.id   7200995482b4e347314bb632ba9baf93
#
_cell.length_a   1.000
_cell.length_b   1.000
_cell.length_c   1.000
_cell.angle_alpha   90.00
_cell.angle_beta   90.00
_cell.angle_gamma   90.00
#
_symmetry.space_group_name_H-M   'P 1'
#
loop_
_entity.id
_entity.type
_entity.pdbx_description
1 polymer ?
#
loop_
_entity_poly.entity_id
_entity_poly.type
_entity_poly.pdbx_seq_one_letter_code
_entity_poly.pdbx_strand_id
1 'polypeptide(L)'
;MDYQAVRKKYTLYTRGAGILTMVLILCVTFAVSDIPMRTGGVLVIVAGLALAIYLINKWYLSTVAKLLHIDLDFTSWKQYIETNKEAKRAILRLDAATSEVSLSYMTGDFETAIRKAKEILSRDGLQVQYRNFLQSYLIRSVVLSQPELSREELNEMMGELTITDPTLAEKTQKMSVALYDLTIAHETNDYFETLTNEYKYPQLEIIYYKALNAAIKGDTNRAHELLRQLAGEDERLYVVRMGKELYK
;
A
#
# COMPACT_ATOMS: atom_id res chain seq x y z
N MET A 1 -18.12 -4.61 1.30
CA MET A 1 -18.31 -3.58 2.38
C MET A 1 -17.27 -2.52 2.10
N ASP A 2 -17.67 -1.26 1.89
CA ASP A 2 -16.74 -0.18 1.59
C ASP A 2 -16.02 0.36 2.85
N TYR A 3 -15.04 1.24 2.64
CA TYR A 3 -14.24 1.83 3.72
C TYR A 3 -15.10 2.61 4.73
N GLN A 4 -16.14 3.34 4.28
CA GLN A 4 -16.99 4.12 5.17
C GLN A 4 -17.78 3.22 6.13
N ALA A 5 -18.28 2.10 5.63
CA ALA A 5 -18.97 1.10 6.47
C ALA A 5 -18.02 0.47 7.50
N VAL A 6 -16.78 0.16 7.11
CA VAL A 6 -15.75 -0.35 8.04
C VAL A 6 -15.46 0.67 9.13
N ARG A 7 -15.24 1.94 8.75
CA ARG A 7 -14.96 3.04 9.66
C ARG A 7 -16.11 3.30 10.63
N LYS A 8 -17.35 3.24 10.14
CA LYS A 8 -18.55 3.39 11.00
C LYS A 8 -18.61 2.28 12.05
N LYS A 9 -18.37 1.04 11.67
CA LYS A 9 -18.31 -0.09 12.62
C LYS A 9 -17.18 0.07 13.63
N TYR A 10 -16.00 0.46 13.18
CA TYR A 10 -14.85 0.74 14.06
C TYR A 10 -15.22 1.79 15.13
N THR A 11 -15.83 2.91 14.71
CA THR A 11 -16.27 3.97 15.61
C THR A 11 -17.34 3.49 16.59
N LEU A 12 -18.28 2.67 16.12
CA LEU A 12 -19.32 2.09 16.99
C LEU A 12 -18.70 1.16 18.03
N TYR A 13 -17.80 0.25 17.63
CA TYR A 13 -17.19 -0.70 18.54
C TYR A 13 -16.30 -0.02 19.59
N THR A 14 -15.49 0.96 19.19
CA THR A 14 -14.64 1.71 20.13
C THR A 14 -15.44 2.54 21.11
N ARG A 15 -16.53 3.21 20.67
CA ARG A 15 -17.44 3.94 21.55
C ARG A 15 -18.20 2.99 22.48
N GLY A 16 -18.70 1.87 21.96
CA GLY A 16 -19.41 0.86 22.74
C GLY A 16 -18.52 0.27 23.82
N ALA A 17 -17.28 -0.08 23.50
CA ALA A 17 -16.30 -0.58 24.47
C ALA A 17 -16.05 0.46 25.59
N GLY A 18 -15.87 1.74 25.24
CA GLY A 18 -15.68 2.82 26.21
C GLY A 18 -16.90 3.01 27.15
N ILE A 19 -18.11 3.02 26.59
CA ILE A 19 -19.33 3.14 27.39
C ILE A 19 -19.50 1.95 28.32
N LEU A 20 -19.35 0.72 27.82
CA LEU A 20 -19.45 -0.49 28.63
C LEU A 20 -18.45 -0.48 29.79
N THR A 21 -17.19 -0.09 29.50
CA THR A 21 -16.15 0.03 30.53
C THR A 21 -16.55 1.03 31.62
N MET A 22 -17.05 2.20 31.23
CA MET A 22 -17.53 3.22 32.20
C MET A 22 -18.64 2.68 33.09
N VAL A 23 -19.61 1.99 32.52
CA VAL A 23 -20.70 1.35 33.29
C VAL A 23 -20.16 0.31 34.25
N LEU A 24 -19.25 -0.57 33.80
CA LEU A 24 -18.66 -1.59 34.67
C LEU A 24 -17.83 -0.99 35.81
N ILE A 25 -17.06 0.06 35.57
CA ILE A 25 -16.32 0.77 36.63
C ILE A 25 -17.30 1.36 37.66
N LEU A 26 -18.39 2.01 37.23
CA LEU A 26 -19.40 2.51 38.12
C LEU A 26 -20.02 1.38 38.96
N CYS A 27 -20.43 0.29 38.35
CA CYS A 27 -20.98 -0.88 39.04
C CYS A 27 -20.03 -1.39 40.13
N VAL A 28 -18.74 -1.60 39.80
CA VAL A 28 -17.74 -2.07 40.78
C VAL A 28 -17.55 -1.04 41.91
N THR A 29 -17.52 0.26 41.55
CA THR A 29 -17.30 1.33 42.53
C THR A 29 -18.46 1.39 43.56
N PHE A 30 -19.68 1.18 43.14
CA PHE A 30 -20.85 1.25 44.04
C PHE A 30 -21.21 -0.10 44.72
N ALA A 31 -20.91 -1.25 44.06
CA ALA A 31 -21.28 -2.54 44.61
C ALA A 31 -20.20 -3.16 45.53
N VAL A 32 -18.94 -2.72 45.44
CA VAL A 32 -17.85 -3.30 46.22
C VAL A 32 -17.38 -2.31 47.28
N SER A 33 -17.64 -2.63 48.55
CA SER A 33 -17.27 -1.78 49.70
C SER A 33 -15.80 -1.91 50.08
N ASP A 34 -15.21 -3.09 49.89
CA ASP A 34 -13.81 -3.36 50.17
C ASP A 34 -12.87 -2.67 49.15
N ILE A 35 -11.98 -1.80 49.66
CA ILE A 35 -11.12 -0.94 48.81
C ILE A 35 -10.11 -1.77 47.96
N PRO A 36 -9.34 -2.74 48.51
CA PRO A 36 -8.46 -3.59 47.73
C PRO A 36 -9.19 -4.35 46.61
N MET A 37 -10.34 -4.94 46.92
CA MET A 37 -11.15 -5.70 45.97
C MET A 37 -11.73 -4.82 44.87
N ARG A 38 -12.20 -3.61 45.23
CA ARG A 38 -12.66 -2.60 44.28
C ARG A 38 -11.55 -2.14 43.32
N THR A 39 -10.36 -1.86 43.87
CA THR A 39 -9.21 -1.45 43.07
C THR A 39 -8.79 -2.56 42.09
N GLY A 40 -8.72 -3.81 42.56
CA GLY A 40 -8.45 -4.98 41.72
C GLY A 40 -9.48 -5.14 40.60
N GLY A 41 -10.77 -5.01 40.91
CA GLY A 41 -11.85 -5.06 39.93
C GLY A 41 -11.73 -4.00 38.82
N VAL A 42 -11.44 -2.75 39.22
CA VAL A 42 -11.23 -1.65 38.24
C VAL A 42 -10.00 -1.93 37.36
N LEU A 43 -8.90 -2.42 37.89
CA LEU A 43 -7.71 -2.76 37.08
C LEU A 43 -8.01 -3.85 36.05
N VAL A 44 -8.77 -4.87 36.43
CA VAL A 44 -9.19 -5.94 35.50
C VAL A 44 -10.08 -5.36 34.36
N ILE A 45 -11.00 -4.47 34.68
CA ILE A 45 -11.87 -3.84 33.69
C ILE A 45 -11.04 -2.97 32.71
N VAL A 46 -10.08 -2.19 33.22
CA VAL A 46 -9.19 -1.37 32.39
C VAL A 46 -8.31 -2.23 31.48
N ALA A 47 -7.77 -3.33 32.01
CA ALA A 47 -6.99 -4.31 31.20
C ALA A 47 -7.89 -4.94 30.10
N GLY A 48 -9.13 -5.29 30.44
CA GLY A 48 -10.13 -5.79 29.47
C GLY A 48 -10.43 -4.78 28.37
N LEU A 49 -10.57 -3.48 28.70
CA LEU A 49 -10.74 -2.42 27.71
C LEU A 49 -9.52 -2.30 26.78
N ALA A 50 -8.30 -2.33 27.34
CA ALA A 50 -7.08 -2.25 26.54
C ALA A 50 -7.01 -3.41 25.52
N LEU A 51 -7.34 -4.64 25.97
CA LEU A 51 -7.42 -5.81 25.10
C LEU A 51 -8.51 -5.65 24.02
N ALA A 52 -9.70 -5.19 24.41
CA ALA A 52 -10.80 -4.97 23.46
C ALA A 52 -10.42 -3.93 22.38
N ILE A 53 -9.82 -2.81 22.77
CA ILE A 53 -9.35 -1.77 21.84
C ILE A 53 -8.25 -2.35 20.92
N TYR A 54 -7.31 -3.15 21.44
CA TYR A 54 -6.29 -3.82 20.63
C TYR A 54 -6.93 -4.71 19.57
N LEU A 55 -7.90 -5.56 19.94
CA LEU A 55 -8.57 -6.46 19.00
C LEU A 55 -9.39 -5.70 17.95
N ILE A 56 -10.09 -4.64 18.35
CA ILE A 56 -10.86 -3.76 17.46
C ILE A 56 -9.89 -3.08 16.45
N ASN A 57 -8.76 -2.57 16.90
CA ASN A 57 -7.76 -1.97 16.04
C ASN A 57 -7.17 -2.98 15.06
N LYS A 58 -6.81 -4.18 15.53
CA LYS A 58 -6.30 -5.26 14.69
C LYS A 58 -7.30 -5.65 13.59
N TRP A 59 -8.58 -5.82 13.96
CA TRP A 59 -9.64 -6.10 13.01
C TRP A 59 -9.80 -4.97 11.98
N TYR A 60 -9.81 -3.71 12.44
CA TYR A 60 -9.93 -2.54 11.55
C TYR A 60 -8.80 -2.47 10.53
N LEU A 61 -7.55 -2.54 10.99
CA LEU A 61 -6.38 -2.47 10.13
C LEU A 61 -6.34 -3.63 9.13
N SER A 62 -6.62 -4.85 9.57
CA SER A 62 -6.70 -6.03 8.69
C SER A 62 -7.78 -5.87 7.62
N THR A 63 -8.97 -5.36 8.00
CA THR A 63 -10.09 -5.17 7.06
C THR A 63 -9.78 -4.07 6.05
N VAL A 64 -9.17 -2.96 6.48
CA VAL A 64 -8.75 -1.88 5.57
C VAL A 64 -7.66 -2.37 4.63
N ALA A 65 -6.64 -3.07 5.15
CA ALA A 65 -5.59 -3.64 4.31
C ALA A 65 -6.15 -4.60 3.26
N LYS A 66 -7.13 -5.44 3.63
CA LYS A 66 -7.81 -6.32 2.68
C LYS A 66 -8.50 -5.54 1.56
N LEU A 67 -9.32 -4.53 1.91
CA LEU A 67 -10.02 -3.70 0.92
C LEU A 67 -9.07 -3.01 -0.05
N LEU A 68 -7.95 -2.48 0.47
CA LEU A 68 -7.02 -1.69 -0.34
C LEU A 68 -6.06 -2.55 -1.15
N HIS A 69 -5.57 -3.65 -0.61
CA HIS A 69 -4.46 -4.39 -1.22
C HIS A 69 -4.84 -5.77 -1.77
N ILE A 70 -5.91 -6.39 -1.25
CA ILE A 70 -6.39 -7.70 -1.74
C ILE A 70 -7.55 -7.51 -2.71
N ASP A 71 -8.56 -6.74 -2.30
CA ASP A 71 -9.75 -6.52 -3.12
C ASP A 71 -9.55 -5.42 -4.17
N LEU A 72 -8.54 -4.57 -4.03
CA LEU A 72 -8.26 -3.38 -4.85
C LEU A 72 -9.51 -2.51 -5.07
N ASP A 73 -10.27 -2.26 -4.00
CA ASP A 73 -11.44 -1.40 -4.07
C ASP A 73 -11.04 0.08 -4.17
N PHE A 74 -11.01 0.59 -5.39
CA PHE A 74 -10.66 1.99 -5.68
C PHE A 74 -11.57 3.00 -4.98
N THR A 75 -12.84 2.66 -4.79
CA THR A 75 -13.79 3.52 -4.09
C THR A 75 -13.38 3.64 -2.63
N SER A 76 -13.13 2.52 -1.98
CA SER A 76 -12.62 2.48 -0.61
C SER A 76 -11.26 3.16 -0.48
N TRP A 77 -10.37 3.02 -1.47
CA TRP A 77 -9.07 3.67 -1.43
C TRP A 77 -9.19 5.19 -1.48
N LYS A 78 -9.98 5.74 -2.41
CA LYS A 78 -10.26 7.18 -2.47
C LYS A 78 -10.90 7.69 -1.17
N GLN A 79 -11.89 6.97 -0.63
CA GLN A 79 -12.53 7.31 0.65
C GLN A 79 -11.53 7.32 1.80
N TYR A 80 -10.60 6.35 1.83
CA TYR A 80 -9.53 6.28 2.83
C TYR A 80 -8.62 7.51 2.78
N ILE A 81 -8.14 7.87 1.60
CA ILE A 81 -7.29 9.04 1.37
C ILE A 81 -8.04 10.31 1.80
N GLU A 82 -9.23 10.57 1.25
CA GLU A 82 -10.02 11.76 1.54
C GLU A 82 -10.34 11.91 3.04
N THR A 83 -10.64 10.80 3.71
CA THR A 83 -10.95 10.81 5.14
C THR A 83 -9.73 11.14 6.01
N ASN A 84 -8.53 10.70 5.60
CA ASN A 84 -7.34 10.77 6.44
C ASN A 84 -6.41 11.94 6.07
N LYS A 85 -6.56 12.56 4.90
CA LYS A 85 -5.73 13.71 4.49
C LYS A 85 -5.79 14.90 5.46
N GLU A 86 -6.91 15.09 6.14
CA GLU A 86 -7.12 16.15 7.13
C GLU A 86 -7.20 15.62 8.57
N ALA A 87 -6.78 14.38 8.80
CA ALA A 87 -6.83 13.78 10.12
C ALA A 87 -5.98 14.57 11.13
N LYS A 88 -6.43 14.66 12.38
CA LYS A 88 -5.67 15.33 13.47
C LYS A 88 -4.29 14.68 13.70
N ARG A 89 -4.21 13.36 13.55
CA ARG A 89 -2.97 12.60 13.75
C ARG A 89 -2.07 12.70 12.51
N ALA A 90 -0.85 13.20 12.69
CA ALA A 90 0.13 13.36 11.59
C ALA A 90 0.40 12.04 10.84
N ILE A 91 0.45 10.92 11.58
CA ILE A 91 0.68 9.61 10.97
C ILE A 91 -0.42 9.20 9.98
N LEU A 92 -1.69 9.53 10.26
CA LEU A 92 -2.80 9.22 9.34
C LEU A 92 -2.76 10.12 8.09
N ARG A 93 -2.35 11.37 8.25
CA ARG A 93 -2.14 12.28 7.10
C ARG A 93 -1.00 11.80 6.21
N LEU A 94 0.09 11.35 6.83
CA LEU A 94 1.25 10.80 6.11
C LEU A 94 0.87 9.51 5.36
N ASP A 95 0.15 8.62 6.03
CA ASP A 95 -0.31 7.37 5.43
C ASP A 95 -1.27 7.61 4.25
N ALA A 96 -2.20 8.57 4.39
CA ALA A 96 -3.08 8.98 3.29
C ALA A 96 -2.29 9.55 2.10
N ALA A 97 -1.31 10.43 2.36
CA ALA A 97 -0.46 11.00 1.31
C ALA A 97 0.38 9.93 0.60
N THR A 98 0.92 8.97 1.34
CA THR A 98 1.66 7.84 0.78
C THR A 98 0.74 6.90 -0.01
N SER A 99 -0.47 6.65 0.48
CA SER A 99 -1.50 5.89 -0.25
C SER A 99 -1.90 6.56 -1.57
N GLU A 100 -1.88 7.89 -1.63
CA GLU A 100 -2.15 8.63 -2.85
C GLU A 100 -1.02 8.46 -3.88
N VAL A 101 0.26 8.41 -3.45
CA VAL A 101 1.39 8.06 -4.33
C VAL A 101 1.20 6.68 -4.93
N SER A 102 0.84 5.68 -4.09
CA SER A 102 0.57 4.32 -4.57
C SER A 102 -0.57 4.27 -5.58
N LEU A 103 -1.68 4.97 -5.29
CA LEU A 103 -2.84 4.99 -6.17
C LEU A 103 -2.50 5.63 -7.52
N SER A 104 -1.78 6.78 -7.51
CA SER A 104 -1.32 7.44 -8.73
C SER A 104 -0.40 6.54 -9.55
N TYR A 105 0.54 5.85 -8.91
CA TYR A 105 1.40 4.86 -9.58
C TYR A 105 0.59 3.73 -10.22
N MET A 106 -0.32 3.11 -9.47
CA MET A 106 -1.12 1.98 -9.95
C MET A 106 -2.04 2.36 -11.12
N THR A 107 -2.49 3.61 -11.17
CA THR A 107 -3.34 4.11 -12.26
C THR A 107 -2.55 4.68 -13.43
N GLY A 108 -1.22 4.75 -13.33
CA GLY A 108 -0.34 5.29 -14.39
C GLY A 108 -0.26 6.81 -14.42
N ASP A 109 -0.73 7.50 -13.38
CA ASP A 109 -0.51 8.93 -13.19
C ASP A 109 0.87 9.14 -12.53
N PHE A 110 1.92 8.80 -13.30
CA PHE A 110 3.29 8.80 -12.79
C PHE A 110 3.78 10.20 -12.44
N GLU A 111 3.37 11.23 -13.15
CA GLU A 111 3.74 12.62 -12.86
C GLU A 111 3.24 13.04 -11.46
N THR A 112 1.99 12.74 -11.14
CA THR A 112 1.44 12.97 -9.80
C THR A 112 2.15 12.14 -8.74
N ALA A 113 2.46 10.86 -9.03
CA ALA A 113 3.19 10.00 -8.11
C ALA A 113 4.59 10.57 -7.81
N ILE A 114 5.34 11.00 -8.83
CA ILE A 114 6.67 11.64 -8.71
C ILE A 114 6.58 12.92 -7.88
N ARG A 115 5.69 13.83 -8.25
CA ARG A 115 5.56 15.13 -7.58
C ARG A 115 5.24 14.96 -6.10
N LYS A 116 4.25 14.10 -5.76
CA LYS A 116 3.85 13.85 -4.37
C LYS A 116 4.92 13.10 -3.59
N ALA A 117 5.59 12.11 -4.18
CA ALA A 117 6.68 11.42 -3.53
C ALA A 117 7.81 12.39 -3.17
N LYS A 118 8.24 13.27 -4.10
CA LYS A 118 9.26 14.31 -3.84
C LYS A 118 8.83 15.28 -2.74
N GLU A 119 7.57 15.75 -2.76
CA GLU A 119 7.02 16.62 -1.71
C GLU A 119 7.09 15.98 -0.32
N ILE A 120 6.74 14.68 -0.20
CA ILE A 120 6.78 13.99 1.10
C ILE A 120 8.22 13.72 1.53
N LEU A 121 9.09 13.33 0.59
CA LEU A 121 10.50 13.05 0.85
C LEU A 121 11.29 14.28 1.31
N SER A 122 10.86 15.49 0.94
CA SER A 122 11.48 16.75 1.37
C SER A 122 11.18 17.14 2.82
N ARG A 123 10.26 16.42 3.50
CA ARG A 123 9.88 16.72 4.89
C ARG A 123 10.91 16.19 5.86
N ASP A 124 11.27 17.02 6.86
CA ASP A 124 12.12 16.60 7.95
C ASP A 124 11.44 15.56 8.86
N GLY A 125 12.24 14.69 9.46
CA GLY A 125 11.75 13.70 10.42
C GLY A 125 10.88 12.59 9.83
N LEU A 126 10.90 12.38 8.51
CA LEU A 126 10.17 11.30 7.86
C LEU A 126 10.68 9.93 8.34
N GLN A 127 9.77 9.09 8.84
CA GLN A 127 10.10 7.74 9.29
C GLN A 127 10.71 6.91 8.14
N VAL A 128 11.74 6.13 8.47
CA VAL A 128 12.54 5.35 7.52
C VAL A 128 11.69 4.48 6.60
N GLN A 129 10.67 3.82 7.14
CA GLN A 129 9.78 2.97 6.34
C GLN A 129 9.04 3.73 5.23
N TYR A 130 8.54 4.95 5.52
CA TYR A 130 7.89 5.78 4.50
C TYR A 130 8.90 6.32 3.49
N ARG A 131 10.10 6.70 3.94
CA ARG A 131 11.18 7.14 3.07
C ARG A 131 11.54 6.04 2.07
N ASN A 132 11.82 4.85 2.55
CA ASN A 132 12.18 3.70 1.71
C ASN A 132 11.09 3.36 0.69
N PHE A 133 9.84 3.34 1.14
CA PHE A 133 8.68 3.09 0.27
C PHE A 133 8.57 4.15 -0.82
N LEU A 134 8.60 5.44 -0.46
CA LEU A 134 8.46 6.55 -1.41
C LEU A 134 9.60 6.61 -2.43
N GLN A 135 10.83 6.32 -2.02
CA GLN A 135 11.97 6.25 -2.95
C GLN A 135 11.79 5.11 -3.97
N SER A 136 11.30 3.95 -3.54
CA SER A 136 11.01 2.85 -4.46
C SER A 136 9.93 3.22 -5.48
N TYR A 137 8.84 3.89 -5.06
CA TYR A 137 7.80 4.33 -5.99
C TYR A 137 8.27 5.47 -6.89
N LEU A 138 9.09 6.40 -6.36
CA LEU A 138 9.64 7.52 -7.11
C LEU A 138 10.44 7.04 -8.31
N ILE A 139 11.44 6.19 -8.09
CA ILE A 139 12.32 5.73 -9.19
C ILE A 139 11.54 4.94 -10.23
N ARG A 140 10.63 4.05 -9.81
CA ARG A 140 9.79 3.27 -10.71
C ARG A 140 8.86 4.17 -11.54
N SER A 141 8.28 5.22 -10.91
CA SER A 141 7.45 6.18 -11.61
C SER A 141 8.25 6.99 -12.65
N VAL A 142 9.49 7.35 -12.34
CA VAL A 142 10.38 8.04 -13.30
C VAL A 142 10.66 7.14 -14.50
N VAL A 143 11.05 5.88 -14.28
CA VAL A 143 11.30 4.93 -15.37
C VAL A 143 10.08 4.78 -16.28
N LEU A 144 8.87 4.71 -15.71
CA LEU A 144 7.65 4.50 -16.49
C LEU A 144 7.09 5.78 -17.15
N SER A 145 7.56 6.97 -16.74
CA SER A 145 7.09 8.25 -17.29
C SER A 145 8.06 8.88 -18.29
N GLN A 146 9.31 8.44 -18.35
CA GLN A 146 10.36 9.06 -19.16
C GLN A 146 10.92 8.08 -20.19
N PRO A 147 10.33 7.98 -21.39
CA PRO A 147 10.79 7.04 -22.42
C PRO A 147 12.20 7.35 -22.95
N GLU A 148 12.67 8.59 -22.76
CA GLU A 148 14.03 9.03 -23.17
C GLU A 148 15.09 8.83 -22.06
N LEU A 149 14.72 8.26 -20.90
CA LEU A 149 15.66 8.04 -19.80
C LEU A 149 16.80 7.16 -20.25
N SER A 150 18.06 7.62 -20.09
CA SER A 150 19.24 6.81 -20.38
C SER A 150 19.56 5.85 -19.23
N ARG A 151 20.34 4.82 -19.53
CA ARG A 151 20.84 3.87 -18.51
C ARG A 151 21.75 4.54 -17.49
N GLU A 152 22.53 5.51 -17.92
CA GLU A 152 23.43 6.30 -17.10
C GLU A 152 22.64 7.13 -16.08
N GLU A 153 21.61 7.85 -16.51
CA GLU A 153 20.73 8.61 -15.64
C GLU A 153 20.00 7.73 -14.64
N LEU A 154 19.52 6.54 -15.05
CA LEU A 154 18.92 5.58 -14.13
C LEU A 154 19.93 5.14 -13.06
N ASN A 155 21.17 4.87 -13.44
CA ASN A 155 22.23 4.45 -12.50
C ASN A 155 22.56 5.58 -11.50
N GLU A 156 22.65 6.83 -11.96
CA GLU A 156 22.83 8.00 -11.08
C GLU A 156 21.69 8.12 -10.08
N MET A 157 20.46 8.05 -10.55
CA MET A 157 19.28 8.11 -9.67
C MET A 157 19.26 6.96 -8.64
N MET A 158 19.66 5.75 -9.05
CA MET A 158 19.77 4.62 -8.12
C MET A 158 20.87 4.84 -7.07
N GLY A 159 21.98 5.49 -7.46
CA GLY A 159 23.06 5.87 -6.54
C GLY A 159 22.65 6.90 -5.48
N GLU A 160 21.67 7.74 -5.78
CA GLU A 160 21.13 8.74 -4.85
C GLU A 160 20.12 8.17 -3.84
N LEU A 161 19.67 6.91 -4.03
CA LEU A 161 18.71 6.30 -3.11
C LEU A 161 19.33 6.07 -1.73
N THR A 162 18.64 6.52 -0.70
CA THR A 162 19.04 6.35 0.71
C THR A 162 18.20 5.28 1.41
N ILE A 163 17.89 4.18 0.70
CA ILE A 163 17.14 3.04 1.25
C ILE A 163 18.05 2.31 2.24
N THR A 164 17.67 2.31 3.52
CA THR A 164 18.48 1.75 4.60
C THR A 164 18.34 0.24 4.78
N ASP A 165 17.24 -0.35 4.28
CA ASP A 165 17.05 -1.79 4.26
C ASP A 165 17.75 -2.38 3.04
N PRO A 166 18.83 -3.20 3.21
CA PRO A 166 19.60 -3.73 2.09
C PRO A 166 18.77 -4.61 1.16
N THR A 167 17.84 -5.40 1.70
CA THR A 167 16.98 -6.29 0.91
C THR A 167 16.02 -5.47 0.04
N LEU A 168 15.44 -4.41 0.59
CA LEU A 168 14.56 -3.51 -0.14
C LEU A 168 15.35 -2.68 -1.17
N ALA A 169 16.59 -2.25 -0.84
CA ALA A 169 17.45 -1.53 -1.77
C ALA A 169 17.78 -2.39 -2.99
N GLU A 170 18.24 -3.63 -2.77
CA GLU A 170 18.52 -4.59 -3.84
C GLU A 170 17.28 -4.88 -4.70
N LYS A 171 16.13 -5.12 -4.05
CA LYS A 171 14.86 -5.35 -4.74
C LYS A 171 14.45 -4.14 -5.58
N THR A 172 14.57 -2.93 -5.04
CA THR A 172 14.24 -1.69 -5.75
C THR A 172 15.14 -1.51 -6.97
N GLN A 173 16.44 -1.72 -6.82
CA GLN A 173 17.41 -1.63 -7.90
C GLN A 173 17.11 -2.64 -9.02
N LYS A 174 16.97 -3.94 -8.69
CA LYS A 174 16.66 -4.99 -9.67
C LYS A 174 15.34 -4.72 -10.40
N MET A 175 14.32 -4.28 -9.68
CA MET A 175 13.02 -3.96 -10.27
C MET A 175 13.11 -2.76 -11.21
N SER A 176 13.83 -1.69 -10.83
CA SER A 176 13.97 -0.50 -11.66
C SER A 176 14.75 -0.80 -12.95
N VAL A 177 15.81 -1.61 -12.85
CA VAL A 177 16.57 -2.10 -14.02
C VAL A 177 15.66 -2.95 -14.92
N ALA A 178 14.90 -3.89 -14.35
CA ALA A 178 14.01 -4.74 -15.15
C ALA A 178 12.88 -3.93 -15.82
N LEU A 179 12.34 -2.93 -15.16
CA LEU A 179 11.37 -2.00 -15.77
C LEU A 179 12.01 -1.26 -16.95
N TYR A 180 13.19 -0.70 -16.76
CA TYR A 180 13.92 0.00 -17.82
C TYR A 180 14.19 -0.91 -19.02
N ASP A 181 14.74 -2.11 -18.78
CA ASP A 181 15.04 -3.08 -19.84
C ASP A 181 13.79 -3.40 -20.66
N LEU A 182 12.68 -3.70 -19.99
CA LEU A 182 11.45 -4.12 -20.66
C LEU A 182 10.70 -2.97 -21.33
N THR A 183 10.69 -1.76 -20.75
CA THR A 183 9.80 -0.69 -21.22
C THR A 183 10.50 0.40 -22.05
N ILE A 184 11.81 0.58 -21.89
CA ILE A 184 12.58 1.62 -22.58
C ILE A 184 13.56 0.99 -23.55
N ALA A 185 14.44 0.10 -23.08
CA ALA A 185 15.45 -0.56 -23.92
C ALA A 185 14.86 -1.64 -24.82
N HIS A 186 13.65 -2.13 -24.55
CA HIS A 186 13.03 -3.28 -25.23
C HIS A 186 13.93 -4.52 -25.22
N GLU A 187 14.63 -4.73 -24.11
CA GLU A 187 15.51 -5.87 -23.86
C GLU A 187 14.85 -6.85 -22.90
N THR A 188 15.24 -8.13 -23.01
CA THR A 188 14.69 -9.17 -22.14
C THR A 188 15.27 -9.08 -20.73
N ASN A 189 14.42 -9.25 -19.71
CA ASN A 189 14.84 -9.32 -18.32
C ASN A 189 13.97 -10.30 -17.53
N ASP A 190 14.59 -11.35 -16.98
CA ASP A 190 13.88 -12.44 -16.30
C ASP A 190 13.59 -12.16 -14.81
N TYR A 191 13.84 -10.95 -14.31
CA TYR A 191 13.62 -10.61 -12.90
C TYR A 191 12.18 -10.91 -12.45
N PHE A 192 11.18 -10.52 -13.23
CA PHE A 192 9.78 -10.76 -12.89
C PHE A 192 9.39 -12.23 -12.86
N GLU A 193 10.11 -13.11 -13.58
CA GLU A 193 9.87 -14.57 -13.57
C GLU A 193 10.07 -15.18 -12.18
N THR A 194 10.97 -14.60 -11.39
CA THR A 194 11.32 -15.07 -10.05
C THR A 194 10.39 -14.54 -8.95
N LEU A 195 9.50 -13.60 -9.28
CA LEU A 195 8.68 -12.91 -8.29
C LEU A 195 7.33 -13.59 -8.09
N THR A 196 6.91 -13.58 -6.83
CA THR A 196 5.54 -13.88 -6.37
C THR A 196 5.10 -12.81 -5.39
N ASN A 197 3.79 -12.58 -5.26
CA ASN A 197 3.24 -11.65 -4.28
C ASN A 197 1.85 -12.10 -3.84
N GLU A 198 1.44 -11.74 -2.61
CA GLU A 198 0.11 -12.03 -2.08
C GLU A 198 -0.90 -10.88 -2.36
N TYR A 199 -0.39 -9.67 -2.62
CA TYR A 199 -1.22 -8.50 -2.91
C TYR A 199 -1.60 -8.44 -4.38
N LYS A 200 -2.85 -8.09 -4.66
CA LYS A 200 -3.44 -8.17 -6.00
C LYS A 200 -2.70 -7.31 -7.03
N TYR A 201 -2.43 -6.02 -6.74
CA TYR A 201 -1.77 -5.17 -7.72
C TYR A 201 -0.36 -5.66 -8.11
N PRO A 202 0.54 -5.97 -7.16
CA PRO A 202 1.83 -6.56 -7.52
C PRO A 202 1.73 -7.88 -8.30
N GLN A 203 0.70 -8.71 -8.07
CA GLN A 203 0.47 -9.91 -8.88
C GLN A 203 0.17 -9.54 -10.33
N LEU A 204 -0.75 -8.57 -10.56
CA LEU A 204 -1.09 -8.10 -11.91
C LEU A 204 0.11 -7.44 -12.59
N GLU A 205 0.90 -6.68 -11.85
CA GLU A 205 2.15 -6.07 -12.32
C GLU A 205 3.17 -7.13 -12.77
N ILE A 206 3.38 -8.17 -11.97
CA ILE A 206 4.25 -9.30 -12.30
C ILE A 206 3.75 -10.02 -13.56
N ILE A 207 2.46 -10.29 -13.68
CA ILE A 207 1.86 -10.94 -14.86
C ILE A 207 2.11 -10.10 -16.12
N TYR A 208 1.87 -8.78 -16.05
CA TYR A 208 2.08 -7.88 -17.17
C TYR A 208 3.53 -7.87 -17.65
N TYR A 209 4.50 -7.70 -16.74
CA TYR A 209 5.92 -7.64 -17.14
C TYR A 209 6.47 -8.99 -17.58
N LYS A 210 5.94 -10.13 -17.07
CA LYS A 210 6.23 -11.45 -17.63
C LYS A 210 5.71 -11.57 -19.07
N ALA A 211 4.52 -11.05 -19.35
CA ALA A 211 3.96 -11.06 -20.70
C ALA A 211 4.77 -10.19 -21.64
N LEU A 212 5.17 -8.99 -21.20
CA LEU A 212 6.04 -8.10 -21.98
C LEU A 212 7.39 -8.76 -22.28
N ASN A 213 8.03 -9.39 -21.30
CA ASN A 213 9.26 -10.14 -21.47
C ASN A 213 9.11 -11.29 -22.46
N ALA A 214 8.01 -12.04 -22.37
CA ALA A 214 7.72 -13.12 -23.34
C ALA A 214 7.52 -12.58 -24.76
N ALA A 215 6.84 -11.45 -24.92
CA ALA A 215 6.66 -10.78 -26.22
C ALA A 215 8.01 -10.33 -26.81
N ILE A 216 8.89 -9.73 -26.01
CA ILE A 216 10.25 -9.33 -26.45
C ILE A 216 11.08 -10.57 -26.86
N LYS A 217 10.93 -11.69 -26.15
CA LYS A 217 11.56 -12.98 -26.54
C LYS A 217 10.99 -13.61 -27.81
N GLY A 218 9.88 -13.09 -28.35
CA GLY A 218 9.16 -13.66 -29.48
C GLY A 218 8.23 -14.83 -29.12
N ASP A 219 8.04 -15.11 -27.81
CA ASP A 219 7.10 -16.15 -27.33
C ASP A 219 5.68 -15.56 -27.22
N THR A 220 5.06 -15.35 -28.37
CA THR A 220 3.72 -14.77 -28.47
C THR A 220 2.66 -15.62 -27.76
N ASN A 221 2.79 -16.94 -27.78
CA ASN A 221 1.82 -17.83 -27.12
C ASN A 221 1.80 -17.62 -25.62
N ARG A 222 2.98 -17.60 -25.01
CA ARG A 222 3.14 -17.33 -23.57
C ARG A 222 2.69 -15.92 -23.20
N ALA A 223 3.04 -14.92 -24.01
CA ALA A 223 2.59 -13.54 -23.80
C ALA A 223 1.05 -13.47 -23.76
N HIS A 224 0.37 -14.07 -24.75
CA HIS A 224 -1.10 -14.11 -24.78
C HIS A 224 -1.70 -14.87 -23.60
N GLU A 225 -1.14 -16.00 -23.17
CA GLU A 225 -1.60 -16.74 -22.00
C GLU A 225 -1.54 -15.90 -20.72
N LEU A 226 -0.44 -15.19 -20.52
CA LEU A 226 -0.28 -14.29 -19.37
C LEU A 226 -1.25 -13.11 -19.44
N LEU A 227 -1.39 -12.45 -20.59
CA LEU A 227 -2.31 -11.31 -20.76
C LEU A 227 -3.78 -11.70 -20.56
N ARG A 228 -4.19 -12.94 -20.87
CA ARG A 228 -5.54 -13.43 -20.55
C ARG A 228 -5.84 -13.41 -19.05
N GLN A 229 -4.84 -13.54 -18.19
CA GLN A 229 -5.01 -13.47 -16.74
C GLN A 229 -5.34 -12.05 -16.26
N LEU A 230 -5.05 -11.03 -17.07
CA LEU A 230 -5.45 -9.63 -16.80
C LEU A 230 -6.87 -9.34 -17.32
N ALA A 231 -7.46 -10.24 -18.11
CA ALA A 231 -8.79 -10.04 -18.68
C ALA A 231 -9.85 -10.02 -17.55
N GLY A 232 -10.69 -8.98 -17.54
CA GLY A 232 -11.72 -8.79 -16.52
C GLY A 232 -11.26 -8.02 -15.29
N GLU A 233 -9.96 -7.70 -15.16
CA GLU A 233 -9.45 -6.82 -14.12
C GLU A 233 -9.75 -5.34 -14.44
N ASP A 234 -9.65 -4.49 -13.42
CA ASP A 234 -10.03 -3.08 -13.51
C ASP A 234 -9.13 -2.29 -14.48
N GLU A 235 -9.72 -1.74 -15.53
CA GLU A 235 -9.01 -0.96 -16.57
C GLU A 235 -8.44 0.38 -16.06
N ARG A 236 -8.80 0.80 -14.85
CA ARG A 236 -8.15 1.95 -14.21
C ARG A 236 -6.68 1.65 -13.86
N LEU A 237 -6.33 0.39 -13.72
CA LEU A 237 -4.95 -0.04 -13.49
C LEU A 237 -4.11 0.11 -14.76
N TYR A 238 -2.95 0.74 -14.62
CA TYR A 238 -2.00 0.94 -15.70
C TYR A 238 -1.64 -0.36 -16.42
N VAL A 239 -1.23 -1.38 -15.67
CA VAL A 239 -0.77 -2.66 -16.23
C VAL A 239 -1.89 -3.43 -16.95
N VAL A 240 -3.16 -3.23 -16.56
CA VAL A 240 -4.31 -3.83 -17.23
C VAL A 240 -4.57 -3.13 -18.58
N ARG A 241 -4.51 -1.79 -18.61
CA ARG A 241 -4.64 -1.02 -19.87
C ARG A 241 -3.53 -1.39 -20.85
N MET A 242 -2.28 -1.34 -20.39
CA MET A 242 -1.12 -1.65 -21.24
C MET A 242 -1.14 -3.11 -21.72
N GLY A 243 -1.62 -4.04 -20.86
CA GLY A 243 -1.81 -5.44 -21.26
C GLY A 243 -2.83 -5.61 -22.36
N LYS A 244 -3.92 -4.83 -22.37
CA LYS A 244 -4.91 -4.83 -23.47
C LYS A 244 -4.36 -4.26 -24.79
N GLU A 245 -3.47 -3.26 -24.69
CA GLU A 245 -2.81 -2.69 -25.86
C GLU A 245 -1.81 -3.67 -26.47
N LEU A 246 -1.07 -4.37 -25.63
CA LEU A 246 -0.10 -5.39 -26.06
C LEU A 246 -0.79 -6.64 -26.65
N TYR A 247 -2.05 -6.91 -26.28
CA TYR A 247 -2.82 -8.06 -26.76
C TYR A 247 -3.43 -7.85 -28.15
N LYS A 248 -3.55 -6.59 -28.63
CA LYS A 248 -4.11 -6.25 -29.96
C LYS A 248 -3.11 -6.56 -31.08
#